data_6b9b7bec03159bf9f91f8d9ba8aff2ee
#
_entry.id   6b9b7bec03159bf9f91f8d9ba8aff2ee
#
_cell.length_a   1.000
_cell.length_b   1.000
_cell.length_c   1.000
_cell.angle_alpha   90.00
_cell.angle_beta   90.00
_cell.angle_gamma   90.00
#
_symmetry.space_group_name_H-M   'P 1'
#
loop_
_entity.id
_entity.type
_entity.pdbx_description
1 polymer ?
#
loop_
_entity_poly.entity_id
_entity_poly.type
_entity_poly.pdbx_seq_one_letter_code
_entity_poly.pdbx_strand_id
1 'polypeptide(L)'
;MVLILILSLVGFWSTASSPIYFPALPTLTAYFHTTPSVMNLSVVAYLVFQGIAPTVSSNLADNFGRRPVILACILIFIAACIAISRTNVYWLLAVLRCVQAAGIGPVIAISSGVAGDVCTSADRGGFVGIVAGIQLLGNGMGGMVGAALINQFNSWRAIFIFLAIGAGATLIFSFFFLPETSRRIVGNGSIVPKHFISKSALIYLPHFKKRINNDTTTLEPPTSFDFLSPFKIFFKKTVFLTLLPGGLHFAAWTVTLTCISTYLEQEPYNYTVLQVGFVYLPQGLSCLVASILIGRTLNWYYRYSLKKYNDKYQDALLKPRFNIFRARMTVCIVPAVLMIIGLVIFGWCLHYHQHIASIIVSSILIAMSSSSFIAAMTTMLVDMHPNNGSASTSCLNLMRCLQAALFSGVLENMIASMGLGGTFTLLAGLCIVLDLCLVYVVISVSKNLRETSALTTPVESDNEVDEVPEQKSLQP
;
A
#
# COMPACT_ATOMS: atom_id res chain seq x y z
N MET A 1 -11.64 -5.33 15.29
CA MET A 1 -12.56 -4.79 14.28
C MET A 1 -12.46 -3.27 14.14
N VAL A 2 -12.66 -2.46 15.19
CA VAL A 2 -12.59 -0.98 15.10
C VAL A 2 -11.27 -0.47 14.53
N LEU A 3 -10.13 -1.01 14.96
CA LEU A 3 -8.81 -0.65 14.44
C LEU A 3 -8.68 -0.91 12.94
N ILE A 4 -9.11 -2.08 12.47
CA ILE A 4 -9.12 -2.42 11.05
C ILE A 4 -9.96 -1.41 10.26
N LEU A 5 -11.15 -1.10 10.74
CA LEU A 5 -12.05 -0.15 10.08
C LEU A 5 -11.42 1.24 9.95
N ILE A 6 -10.82 1.76 11.04
CA ILE A 6 -10.19 3.08 11.03
C ILE A 6 -9.01 3.12 10.05
N LEU A 7 -8.08 2.15 10.14
CA LEU A 7 -6.91 2.10 9.27
C LEU A 7 -7.31 1.93 7.79
N SER A 8 -8.36 1.15 7.54
CA SER A 8 -8.91 0.98 6.21
C SER A 8 -9.52 2.27 5.65
N LEU A 9 -10.32 2.99 6.46
CA LEU A 9 -10.94 4.26 6.06
C LEU A 9 -9.90 5.36 5.80
N VAL A 10 -8.91 5.50 6.70
CA VAL A 10 -7.86 6.51 6.49
C VAL A 10 -7.04 6.20 5.25
N GLY A 11 -6.66 4.93 5.04
CA GLY A 11 -5.95 4.51 3.84
C GLY A 11 -6.80 4.58 2.56
N PHE A 12 -8.12 4.41 2.65
CA PHE A 12 -9.04 4.61 1.53
C PHE A 12 -8.94 6.02 0.95
N TRP A 13 -8.92 7.06 1.80
CA TRP A 13 -8.73 8.44 1.32
C TRP A 13 -7.38 8.65 0.65
N SER A 14 -6.33 7.96 1.12
CA SER A 14 -5.01 8.02 0.49
C SER A 14 -5.00 7.49 -0.94
N THR A 15 -5.68 6.37 -1.18
CA THR A 15 -5.72 5.73 -2.50
C THR A 15 -6.78 6.34 -3.41
N ALA A 16 -7.90 6.84 -2.87
CA ALA A 16 -8.95 7.50 -3.65
C ALA A 16 -8.54 8.87 -4.19
N SER A 17 -7.67 9.61 -3.49
CA SER A 17 -7.32 11.00 -3.84
C SER A 17 -6.52 11.15 -5.12
N SER A 18 -5.91 10.10 -5.67
CA SER A 18 -5.28 10.15 -7.00
C SER A 18 -6.30 9.90 -8.12
N PRO A 19 -7.03 8.78 -8.16
CA PRO A 19 -7.92 8.49 -9.27
C PRO A 19 -9.18 9.36 -9.31
N ILE A 20 -9.63 9.92 -8.20
CA ILE A 20 -10.76 10.85 -8.16
C ILE A 20 -10.49 12.14 -8.98
N TYR A 21 -9.22 12.43 -9.22
CA TYR A 21 -8.75 13.57 -9.96
C TYR A 21 -8.75 13.35 -11.48
N PHE A 22 -8.63 12.11 -11.97
CA PHE A 22 -8.53 11.81 -13.40
C PHE A 22 -9.73 12.31 -14.22
N PRO A 23 -10.98 12.09 -13.82
CA PRO A 23 -12.13 12.61 -14.56
C PRO A 23 -12.18 14.15 -14.62
N ALA A 24 -11.48 14.84 -13.71
CA ALA A 24 -11.42 16.29 -13.68
C ALA A 24 -10.35 16.86 -14.63
N LEU A 25 -9.40 16.07 -15.13
CA LEU A 25 -8.27 16.57 -15.92
C LEU A 25 -8.69 17.39 -17.14
N PRO A 26 -9.65 16.98 -17.98
CA PRO A 26 -10.10 17.78 -19.12
C PRO A 26 -10.70 19.13 -18.68
N THR A 27 -11.56 19.11 -17.67
CA THR A 27 -12.19 20.31 -17.10
C THR A 27 -11.15 21.28 -16.51
N LEU A 28 -10.14 20.76 -15.81
CA LEU A 28 -9.05 21.54 -15.24
C LEU A 28 -8.15 22.13 -16.31
N THR A 29 -7.85 21.37 -17.36
CA THR A 29 -7.04 21.82 -18.50
C THR A 29 -7.71 23.02 -19.18
N ALA A 30 -9.03 22.94 -19.41
CA ALA A 30 -9.80 24.03 -19.95
C ALA A 30 -9.87 25.23 -18.99
N TYR A 31 -10.10 25.00 -17.69
CA TYR A 31 -10.23 26.05 -16.68
C TYR A 31 -8.94 26.87 -16.49
N PHE A 32 -7.77 26.21 -16.46
CA PHE A 32 -6.48 26.87 -16.27
C PHE A 32 -5.81 27.30 -17.60
N HIS A 33 -6.46 27.06 -18.74
CA HIS A 33 -5.92 27.38 -20.07
C HIS A 33 -4.52 26.80 -20.29
N THR A 34 -4.31 25.54 -19.86
CA THR A 34 -3.03 24.83 -19.95
C THR A 34 -3.11 23.69 -20.97
N THR A 35 -1.96 23.08 -21.25
CA THR A 35 -1.92 21.87 -22.08
C THR A 35 -2.14 20.60 -21.23
N PRO A 36 -2.66 19.49 -21.80
CA PRO A 36 -2.79 18.23 -21.08
C PRO A 36 -1.47 17.75 -20.46
N SER A 37 -0.34 17.93 -21.14
CA SER A 37 0.99 17.57 -20.63
C SER A 37 1.35 18.33 -19.36
N VAL A 38 1.08 19.64 -19.31
CA VAL A 38 1.30 20.47 -18.11
C VAL A 38 0.36 20.04 -16.98
N MET A 39 -0.90 19.71 -17.28
CA MET A 39 -1.85 19.23 -16.27
C MET A 39 -1.42 17.89 -15.69
N ASN A 40 -0.92 16.96 -16.51
CA ASN A 40 -0.38 15.67 -16.07
C ASN A 40 0.82 15.82 -15.12
N LEU A 41 1.60 16.89 -15.23
CA LEU A 41 2.68 17.16 -14.28
C LEU A 41 2.19 17.28 -12.83
N SER A 42 0.96 17.77 -12.61
CA SER A 42 0.36 17.80 -11.26
C SER A 42 0.05 16.42 -10.71
N VAL A 43 -0.24 15.44 -11.58
CA VAL A 43 -0.43 14.03 -11.20
C VAL A 43 0.91 13.39 -10.86
N VAL A 44 1.92 13.60 -11.71
CA VAL A 44 3.29 13.10 -11.47
C VAL A 44 3.85 13.66 -10.16
N ALA A 45 3.72 14.96 -9.92
CA ALA A 45 4.17 15.61 -8.69
C ALA A 45 3.46 15.03 -7.46
N TYR A 46 2.14 14.80 -7.54
CA TYR A 46 1.39 14.12 -6.48
C TYR A 46 1.97 12.74 -6.17
N LEU A 47 2.22 11.89 -7.19
CA LEU A 47 2.76 10.55 -7.00
C LEU A 47 4.17 10.57 -6.39
N VAL A 48 5.04 11.48 -6.83
CA VAL A 48 6.39 11.63 -6.26
C VAL A 48 6.32 11.96 -4.77
N PHE A 49 5.51 12.94 -4.37
CA PHE A 49 5.38 13.31 -2.96
C PHE A 49 4.67 12.24 -2.14
N GLN A 50 3.70 11.52 -2.71
CA GLN A 50 3.07 10.36 -2.08
C GLN A 50 4.08 9.22 -1.82
N GLY A 51 5.11 9.10 -2.66
CA GLY A 51 6.21 8.14 -2.46
C GLY A 51 7.20 8.58 -1.37
N ILE A 52 7.63 9.85 -1.41
CA ILE A 52 8.69 10.37 -0.53
C ILE A 52 8.17 10.62 0.90
N ALA A 53 7.00 11.21 1.08
CA ALA A 53 6.50 11.62 2.39
C ALA A 53 6.41 10.47 3.42
N PRO A 54 6.02 9.24 3.06
CA PRO A 54 6.01 8.13 4.00
C PRO A 54 7.37 7.76 4.58
N THR A 55 8.47 8.00 3.85
CA THR A 55 9.82 7.67 4.35
C THR A 55 10.21 8.54 5.55
N VAL A 56 9.75 9.78 5.57
CA VAL A 56 9.96 10.70 6.70
C VAL A 56 8.96 10.45 7.81
N SER A 57 7.67 10.42 7.47
CA SER A 57 6.57 10.37 8.45
C SER A 57 6.43 9.02 9.14
N SER A 58 6.82 7.90 8.48
CA SER A 58 6.81 6.59 9.13
C SER A 58 7.84 6.50 10.27
N ASN A 59 9.00 7.11 10.10
CA ASN A 59 10.01 7.19 11.15
C ASN A 59 9.52 8.04 12.34
N LEU A 60 8.80 9.14 12.06
CA LEU A 60 8.12 9.91 13.10
C LEU A 60 7.10 9.04 13.85
N ALA A 61 6.31 8.22 13.12
CA ALA A 61 5.32 7.34 13.73
C ALA A 61 5.93 6.21 14.57
N ASP A 62 7.10 5.71 14.17
CA ASP A 62 7.84 4.70 14.93
C ASP A 62 8.37 5.28 16.27
N ASN A 63 8.68 6.57 16.34
CA ASN A 63 9.25 7.22 17.53
C ASN A 63 8.20 7.96 18.39
N PHE A 64 7.33 8.75 17.78
CA PHE A 64 6.36 9.58 18.50
C PHE A 64 5.01 8.88 18.74
N GLY A 65 4.81 7.71 18.12
CA GLY A 65 3.57 6.96 18.19
C GLY A 65 2.78 6.99 16.89
N ARG A 66 1.97 5.97 16.70
CA ARG A 66 1.16 5.79 15.46
C ARG A 66 0.02 6.80 15.39
N ARG A 67 -0.72 6.92 16.50
CA ARG A 67 -1.92 7.74 16.56
C ARG A 67 -1.68 9.22 16.31
N PRO A 68 -0.76 9.94 17.00
CA PRO A 68 -0.57 11.37 16.79
C PRO A 68 -0.14 11.70 15.37
N VAL A 69 0.70 10.85 14.76
CA VAL A 69 1.18 11.07 13.38
C VAL A 69 0.05 10.84 12.38
N ILE A 70 -0.80 9.81 12.54
CA ILE A 70 -1.97 9.60 11.66
C ILE A 70 -2.92 10.80 11.73
N LEU A 71 -3.24 11.29 12.93
CA LEU A 71 -4.12 12.46 13.10
C LEU A 71 -3.56 13.72 12.45
N ALA A 72 -2.25 13.98 12.61
CA ALA A 72 -1.57 15.10 11.96
C ALA A 72 -1.61 14.97 10.43
N CYS A 73 -1.36 13.78 9.91
CA CYS A 73 -1.41 13.49 8.48
C CYS A 73 -2.80 13.79 7.88
N ILE A 74 -3.87 13.33 8.52
CA ILE A 74 -5.23 13.59 8.06
C ILE A 74 -5.55 15.11 8.12
N LEU A 75 -5.10 15.80 9.15
CA LEU A 75 -5.32 17.23 9.29
C LEU A 75 -4.64 18.04 8.16
N ILE A 76 -3.39 17.72 7.84
CA ILE A 76 -2.65 18.32 6.71
C ILE A 76 -3.39 18.06 5.39
N PHE A 77 -3.88 16.83 5.19
CA PHE A 77 -4.66 16.47 4.00
C PHE A 77 -5.93 17.30 3.86
N ILE A 78 -6.70 17.45 4.93
CA ILE A 78 -7.94 18.26 4.94
C ILE A 78 -7.63 19.72 4.60
N ALA A 79 -6.60 20.29 5.25
CA ALA A 79 -6.19 21.67 5.01
C ALA A 79 -5.78 21.90 3.54
N ALA A 80 -5.02 20.95 2.96
CA ALA A 80 -4.63 20.99 1.55
C ALA A 80 -5.85 20.88 0.62
N CYS A 81 -6.82 20.00 0.89
CA CYS A 81 -8.04 19.86 0.09
C CYS A 81 -8.87 21.15 0.12
N ILE A 82 -9.04 21.78 1.28
CA ILE A 82 -9.76 23.06 1.41
C ILE A 82 -9.02 24.16 0.61
N ALA A 83 -7.70 24.25 0.74
CA ALA A 83 -6.89 25.23 0.00
C ALA A 83 -6.99 25.02 -1.51
N ILE A 84 -6.91 23.78 -2.00
CA ILE A 84 -7.07 23.45 -3.44
C ILE A 84 -8.45 23.91 -3.94
N SER A 85 -9.51 23.68 -3.17
CA SER A 85 -10.86 24.07 -3.59
C SER A 85 -11.05 25.57 -3.77
N ARG A 86 -10.15 26.39 -3.22
CA ARG A 86 -10.17 27.87 -3.30
C ARG A 86 -9.17 28.45 -4.30
N THR A 87 -8.29 27.61 -4.88
CA THR A 87 -7.26 28.12 -5.80
C THR A 87 -7.80 28.42 -7.19
N ASN A 88 -7.21 29.46 -7.83
CA ASN A 88 -7.48 29.84 -9.21
C ASN A 88 -6.18 29.86 -10.05
N VAL A 89 -5.05 29.41 -9.49
CA VAL A 89 -3.74 29.45 -10.14
C VAL A 89 -3.20 28.02 -10.24
N TYR A 90 -2.79 27.63 -11.45
CA TYR A 90 -2.28 26.26 -11.71
C TYR A 90 -1.09 25.86 -10.83
N TRP A 91 -0.08 26.73 -10.72
CA TRP A 91 1.12 26.41 -9.93
C TRP A 91 0.81 26.22 -8.45
N LEU A 92 -0.12 27.02 -7.92
CA LEU A 92 -0.59 26.83 -6.54
C LEU A 92 -1.34 25.50 -6.38
N LEU A 93 -2.17 25.13 -7.36
CA LEU A 93 -2.80 23.81 -7.39
C LEU A 93 -1.75 22.68 -7.36
N ALA A 94 -0.71 22.74 -8.20
CA ALA A 94 0.34 21.74 -8.26
C ALA A 94 1.10 21.61 -6.93
N VAL A 95 1.47 22.72 -6.30
CA VAL A 95 2.13 22.74 -4.98
C VAL A 95 1.22 22.17 -3.89
N LEU A 96 -0.05 22.59 -3.86
CA LEU A 96 -1.01 22.08 -2.89
C LEU A 96 -1.31 20.60 -3.08
N ARG A 97 -1.24 20.08 -4.31
CA ARG A 97 -1.31 18.63 -4.60
C ARG A 97 -0.13 17.88 -4.00
N CYS A 98 1.08 18.46 -4.01
CA CYS A 98 2.23 17.87 -3.31
C CYS A 98 1.99 17.82 -1.79
N VAL A 99 1.47 18.90 -1.19
CA VAL A 99 1.12 18.95 0.24
C VAL A 99 0.02 17.95 0.58
N GLN A 100 -0.99 17.84 -0.27
CA GLN A 100 -2.08 16.87 -0.13
C GLN A 100 -1.54 15.42 -0.12
N ALA A 101 -0.63 15.10 -1.05
CA ALA A 101 0.01 13.80 -1.14
C ALA A 101 0.88 13.52 0.09
N ALA A 102 1.67 14.51 0.53
CA ALA A 102 2.51 14.40 1.72
C ALA A 102 1.69 14.22 3.01
N GLY A 103 0.49 14.82 3.08
CA GLY A 103 -0.42 14.65 4.21
C GLY A 103 -0.98 13.24 4.32
N ILE A 104 -1.44 12.63 3.22
CA ILE A 104 -2.19 11.36 3.31
C ILE A 104 -1.36 10.13 2.97
N GLY A 105 -0.29 10.27 2.17
CA GLY A 105 0.56 9.15 1.72
C GLY A 105 1.13 8.29 2.85
N PRO A 106 1.61 8.87 3.96
CA PRO A 106 2.21 8.13 5.07
C PRO A 106 1.30 7.11 5.72
N VAL A 107 0.00 7.31 5.70
CA VAL A 107 -0.97 6.49 6.44
C VAL A 107 -0.93 5.02 6.03
N ILE A 108 -0.67 4.72 4.76
CA ILE A 108 -0.57 3.34 4.26
C ILE A 108 0.60 2.61 4.93
N ALA A 109 1.78 3.25 4.98
CA ALA A 109 2.96 2.67 5.62
C ALA A 109 2.80 2.54 7.14
N ILE A 110 2.19 3.54 7.78
CA ILE A 110 1.91 3.53 9.22
C ILE A 110 0.90 2.42 9.56
N SER A 111 -0.14 2.22 8.73
CA SER A 111 -1.12 1.14 8.90
C SER A 111 -0.46 -0.25 8.88
N SER A 112 0.55 -0.42 8.02
CA SER A 112 1.33 -1.66 7.95
C SER A 112 2.21 -1.86 9.19
N GLY A 113 2.76 -0.78 9.74
CA GLY A 113 3.49 -0.80 11.02
C GLY A 113 2.58 -1.21 12.18
N VAL A 114 1.33 -0.68 12.21
CA VAL A 114 0.32 -1.10 13.19
C VAL A 114 0.03 -2.60 13.08
N ALA A 115 0.01 -3.18 11.88
CA ALA A 115 -0.13 -4.63 11.70
C ALA A 115 1.04 -5.39 12.35
N GLY A 116 2.26 -4.83 12.30
CA GLY A 116 3.43 -5.35 13.01
C GLY A 116 3.28 -5.32 14.53
N ASP A 117 2.69 -4.22 15.04
CA ASP A 117 2.52 -4.00 16.48
C ASP A 117 1.47 -4.95 17.10
N VAL A 118 0.38 -5.28 16.38
CA VAL A 118 -0.79 -5.98 16.94
C VAL A 118 -0.93 -7.44 16.49
N CYS A 119 -0.26 -7.87 15.43
CA CYS A 119 -0.42 -9.21 14.85
C CYS A 119 0.84 -10.06 14.97
N THR A 120 0.65 -11.36 15.24
CA THR A 120 1.72 -12.34 15.07
C THR A 120 2.05 -12.57 13.59
N SER A 121 3.24 -13.04 13.26
CA SER A 121 3.62 -13.35 11.88
C SER A 121 2.66 -14.36 11.21
N ALA A 122 2.07 -15.28 12.00
CA ALA A 122 1.13 -16.27 11.48
C ALA A 122 -0.20 -15.67 10.98
N ASP A 123 -0.67 -14.57 11.59
CA ASP A 123 -1.98 -13.95 11.31
C ASP A 123 -1.87 -12.61 10.56
N ARG A 124 -0.66 -12.05 10.48
CA ARG A 124 -0.39 -10.74 9.89
C ARG A 124 -0.86 -10.60 8.44
N GLY A 125 -0.69 -11.66 7.63
CA GLY A 125 -1.13 -11.64 6.23
C GLY A 125 -2.63 -11.41 6.08
N GLY A 126 -3.46 -12.00 6.93
CA GLY A 126 -4.91 -11.78 6.92
C GLY A 126 -5.29 -10.35 7.30
N PHE A 127 -4.66 -9.80 8.34
CA PHE A 127 -4.89 -8.41 8.76
C PHE A 127 -4.49 -7.42 7.66
N VAL A 128 -3.26 -7.56 7.13
CA VAL A 128 -2.76 -6.71 6.04
C VAL A 128 -3.63 -6.84 4.80
N GLY A 129 -4.05 -8.07 4.44
CA GLY A 129 -4.91 -8.31 3.28
C GLY A 129 -6.26 -7.60 3.37
N ILE A 130 -6.92 -7.60 4.53
CA ILE A 130 -8.20 -6.91 4.74
C ILE A 130 -8.00 -5.39 4.69
N VAL A 131 -7.02 -4.88 5.43
CA VAL A 131 -6.75 -3.43 5.49
C VAL A 131 -6.33 -2.90 4.11
N ALA A 132 -5.37 -3.56 3.45
CA ALA A 132 -4.92 -3.18 2.12
C ALA A 132 -6.04 -3.30 1.06
N GLY A 133 -6.89 -4.33 1.16
CA GLY A 133 -8.01 -4.51 0.24
C GLY A 133 -8.99 -3.34 0.27
N ILE A 134 -9.42 -2.93 1.47
CA ILE A 134 -10.32 -1.78 1.64
C ILE A 134 -9.62 -0.47 1.24
N GLN A 135 -8.33 -0.33 1.56
CA GLN A 135 -7.56 0.83 1.11
C GLN A 135 -7.51 0.91 -0.42
N LEU A 136 -7.15 -0.18 -1.09
CA LEU A 136 -7.02 -0.22 -2.56
C LEU A 136 -8.36 -0.12 -3.30
N LEU A 137 -9.50 -0.42 -2.65
CA LEU A 137 -10.83 -0.14 -3.17
C LEU A 137 -10.99 1.35 -3.54
N GLY A 138 -10.29 2.24 -2.81
CA GLY A 138 -10.27 3.67 -3.10
C GLY A 138 -9.79 4.00 -4.52
N ASN A 139 -8.87 3.21 -5.09
CA ASN A 139 -8.43 3.42 -6.47
C ASN A 139 -9.55 3.21 -7.50
N GLY A 140 -10.39 2.20 -7.32
CA GLY A 140 -11.53 1.96 -8.20
C GLY A 140 -12.69 2.93 -7.93
N MET A 141 -13.06 3.12 -6.67
CA MET A 141 -14.17 4.01 -6.32
C MET A 141 -13.85 5.49 -6.55
N GLY A 142 -12.57 5.89 -6.42
CA GLY A 142 -12.17 7.28 -6.60
C GLY A 142 -12.57 7.85 -7.94
N GLY A 143 -12.25 7.16 -9.04
CA GLY A 143 -12.61 7.59 -10.38
C GLY A 143 -14.13 7.71 -10.58
N MET A 144 -14.90 6.72 -10.12
CA MET A 144 -16.36 6.76 -10.19
C MET A 144 -16.95 7.94 -9.40
N VAL A 145 -16.51 8.12 -8.15
CA VAL A 145 -17.00 9.23 -7.31
C VAL A 145 -16.62 10.58 -7.90
N GLY A 146 -15.38 10.71 -8.43
CA GLY A 146 -14.94 11.92 -9.12
C GLY A 146 -15.81 12.26 -10.31
N ALA A 147 -16.08 11.29 -11.17
CA ALA A 147 -16.97 11.43 -12.32
C ALA A 147 -18.39 11.85 -11.92
N ALA A 148 -18.97 11.19 -10.91
CA ALA A 148 -20.30 11.52 -10.40
C ALA A 148 -20.39 12.94 -9.83
N LEU A 149 -19.37 13.37 -9.07
CA LEU A 149 -19.32 14.70 -8.50
C LEU A 149 -19.20 15.80 -9.57
N ILE A 150 -18.37 15.57 -10.59
CA ILE A 150 -18.24 16.52 -11.71
C ILE A 150 -19.57 16.62 -12.46
N ASN A 151 -20.19 15.50 -12.77
CA ASN A 151 -21.46 15.47 -13.49
C ASN A 151 -22.59 16.16 -12.71
N GLN A 152 -22.64 15.97 -11.38
CA GLN A 152 -23.71 16.54 -10.54
C GLN A 152 -23.54 18.03 -10.26
N PHE A 153 -22.31 18.47 -9.98
CA PHE A 153 -22.02 19.84 -9.54
C PHE A 153 -21.42 20.74 -10.64
N ASN A 154 -21.12 20.21 -11.81
CA ASN A 154 -20.44 20.90 -12.92
C ASN A 154 -19.17 21.66 -12.45
N SER A 155 -18.49 21.15 -11.41
CA SER A 155 -17.35 21.81 -10.78
C SER A 155 -16.32 20.81 -10.29
N TRP A 156 -15.08 20.96 -10.74
CA TRP A 156 -13.96 20.19 -10.26
C TRP A 156 -13.66 20.41 -8.76
N ARG A 157 -14.06 21.56 -8.20
CA ARG A 157 -13.87 21.89 -6.78
C ARG A 157 -14.64 20.94 -5.85
N ALA A 158 -15.76 20.42 -6.31
CA ALA A 158 -16.60 19.49 -5.55
C ALA A 158 -15.83 18.26 -5.08
N ILE A 159 -14.86 17.77 -5.89
CA ILE A 159 -13.99 16.64 -5.55
C ILE A 159 -13.19 16.91 -4.28
N PHE A 160 -12.56 18.08 -4.19
CA PHE A 160 -11.71 18.41 -3.04
C PHE A 160 -12.52 18.71 -1.78
N ILE A 161 -13.72 19.29 -1.94
CA ILE A 161 -14.67 19.49 -0.83
C ILE A 161 -15.14 18.12 -0.31
N PHE A 162 -15.49 17.20 -1.19
CA PHE A 162 -15.88 15.84 -0.81
C PHE A 162 -14.76 15.11 -0.05
N LEU A 163 -13.52 15.19 -0.54
CA LEU A 163 -12.36 14.61 0.13
C LEU A 163 -12.14 15.24 1.51
N ALA A 164 -12.29 16.55 1.64
CA ALA A 164 -12.14 17.25 2.92
C ALA A 164 -13.22 16.84 3.94
N ILE A 165 -14.48 16.72 3.52
CA ILE A 165 -15.61 16.30 4.38
C ILE A 165 -15.41 14.85 4.82
N GLY A 166 -15.11 13.92 3.89
CA GLY A 166 -14.93 12.51 4.20
C GLY A 166 -13.73 12.24 5.10
N ALA A 167 -12.59 12.90 4.82
CA ALA A 167 -11.42 12.83 5.69
C ALA A 167 -11.68 13.49 7.05
N GLY A 168 -12.48 14.58 7.11
CA GLY A 168 -12.89 15.23 8.35
C GLY A 168 -13.72 14.32 9.25
N ALA A 169 -14.71 13.64 8.69
CA ALA A 169 -15.48 12.63 9.41
C ALA A 169 -14.58 11.50 9.94
N THR A 170 -13.63 11.05 9.10
CA THR A 170 -12.65 10.01 9.48
C THR A 170 -11.70 10.52 10.57
N LEU A 171 -11.29 11.79 10.54
CA LEU A 171 -10.47 12.41 11.59
C LEU A 171 -11.19 12.39 12.92
N ILE A 172 -12.45 12.81 12.95
CA ILE A 172 -13.29 12.81 14.16
C ILE A 172 -13.41 11.39 14.72
N PHE A 173 -13.73 10.41 13.85
CA PHE A 173 -13.84 9.01 14.24
C PHE A 173 -12.50 8.46 14.77
N SER A 174 -11.39 8.77 14.10
CA SER A 174 -10.04 8.36 14.53
C SER A 174 -9.62 9.03 15.85
N PHE A 175 -10.00 10.29 16.06
CA PHE A 175 -9.69 10.99 17.29
C PHE A 175 -10.31 10.31 18.52
N PHE A 176 -11.52 9.79 18.40
CA PHE A 176 -12.17 9.11 19.53
C PHE A 176 -11.77 7.63 19.65
N PHE A 177 -11.65 6.90 18.53
CA PHE A 177 -11.60 5.45 18.53
C PHE A 177 -10.25 4.83 18.11
N LEU A 178 -9.29 5.60 17.58
CA LEU A 178 -7.98 5.06 17.23
C LEU A 178 -7.12 4.91 18.50
N PRO A 179 -6.80 3.69 18.99
CA PRO A 179 -5.86 3.53 20.10
C PRO A 179 -4.41 3.77 19.63
N GLU A 180 -3.53 4.12 20.57
CA GLU A 180 -2.10 4.04 20.34
C GLU A 180 -1.68 2.56 20.33
N THR A 181 -0.82 2.18 19.37
CA THR A 181 -0.38 0.79 19.18
C THR A 181 1.12 0.60 19.26
N SER A 182 1.89 1.70 19.28
CA SER A 182 3.36 1.62 19.35
C SER A 182 3.80 0.89 20.62
N ARG A 183 4.49 -0.24 20.46
CA ARG A 183 4.98 -1.04 21.60
C ARG A 183 5.97 -0.31 22.49
N ARG A 184 6.62 0.74 21.97
CA ARG A 184 7.49 1.63 22.75
C ARG A 184 6.76 2.53 23.71
N ILE A 185 5.47 2.83 23.47
CA ILE A 185 4.66 3.76 24.26
C ILE A 185 3.69 3.00 25.15
N VAL A 186 3.05 1.97 24.63
CA VAL A 186 1.97 1.24 25.31
C VAL A 186 2.33 -0.22 25.62
N GLY A 187 3.52 -0.70 25.27
CA GLY A 187 3.89 -2.11 25.40
C GLY A 187 2.90 -3.00 24.65
N ASN A 188 2.38 -4.02 25.30
CA ASN A 188 1.31 -4.86 24.78
C ASN A 188 -0.11 -4.26 24.96
N GLY A 189 -0.22 -2.93 25.09
CA GLY A 189 -1.48 -2.24 25.39
C GLY A 189 -1.79 -2.20 26.90
N SER A 190 -0.82 -2.52 27.76
CA SER A 190 -0.92 -2.55 29.22
C SER A 190 -0.65 -1.19 29.87
N ILE A 191 -0.03 -0.25 29.15
CA ILE A 191 0.41 1.05 29.69
C ILE A 191 -0.44 2.17 29.11
N VAL A 192 -0.88 3.09 29.97
CA VAL A 192 -1.60 4.30 29.55
C VAL A 192 -0.61 5.32 28.99
N PRO A 193 -0.79 5.81 27.75
CA PRO A 193 0.08 6.84 27.19
C PRO A 193 0.11 8.11 28.04
N LYS A 194 1.28 8.75 28.19
CA LYS A 194 1.42 10.00 28.97
C LYS A 194 0.74 11.19 28.27
N HIS A 195 0.93 11.33 26.96
CA HIS A 195 0.42 12.48 26.21
C HIS A 195 -1.08 12.36 25.91
N PHE A 196 -1.81 13.46 26.02
CA PHE A 196 -3.26 13.53 25.77
C PHE A 196 -3.63 13.07 24.34
N ILE A 197 -2.86 13.49 23.33
CA ILE A 197 -3.11 13.14 21.93
C ILE A 197 -2.99 11.62 21.68
N SER A 198 -2.18 10.91 22.46
CA SER A 198 -2.01 9.46 22.38
C SER A 198 -3.10 8.67 23.13
N LYS A 199 -3.95 9.33 23.94
CA LYS A 199 -5.07 8.70 24.66
C LYS A 199 -6.30 8.63 23.78
N SER A 200 -6.88 7.44 23.60
CA SER A 200 -8.19 7.28 22.94
C SER A 200 -9.31 7.16 23.95
N ALA A 201 -10.52 7.51 23.54
CA ALA A 201 -11.71 7.32 24.39
C ALA A 201 -11.94 5.84 24.76
N LEU A 202 -11.41 4.90 23.97
CA LEU A 202 -11.49 3.46 24.25
C LEU A 202 -10.86 3.07 25.61
N ILE A 203 -9.84 3.81 26.08
CA ILE A 203 -9.16 3.52 27.35
C ILE A 203 -10.12 3.61 28.54
N TYR A 204 -11.15 4.45 28.44
CA TYR A 204 -12.15 4.62 29.50
C TYR A 204 -13.24 3.54 29.53
N LEU A 205 -13.33 2.69 28.50
CA LEU A 205 -14.29 1.59 28.47
C LEU A 205 -13.88 0.47 29.46
N PRO A 206 -14.84 -0.13 30.21
CA PRO A 206 -14.55 -1.12 31.23
C PRO A 206 -13.73 -2.31 30.76
N HIS A 207 -13.94 -2.73 29.50
CA HIS A 207 -13.24 -3.87 28.89
C HIS A 207 -11.74 -3.59 28.71
N PHE A 208 -11.37 -2.36 28.28
CA PHE A 208 -9.96 -1.98 28.09
C PHE A 208 -9.29 -1.62 29.42
N LYS A 209 -10.02 -1.02 30.34
CA LYS A 209 -9.51 -0.66 31.67
C LYS A 209 -8.99 -1.88 32.44
N LYS A 210 -9.60 -3.06 32.26
CA LYS A 210 -9.16 -4.31 32.89
C LYS A 210 -7.80 -4.84 32.38
N ARG A 211 -7.36 -4.41 31.18
CA ARG A 211 -6.08 -4.81 30.59
C ARG A 211 -4.91 -3.90 30.97
N ILE A 212 -5.21 -2.78 31.60
CA ILE A 212 -4.20 -1.80 32.01
C ILE A 212 -3.64 -2.25 33.36
N ASN A 213 -2.43 -2.77 33.37
CA ASN A 213 -1.71 -3.19 34.58
C ASN A 213 -0.37 -2.46 34.74
N ASN A 214 -0.05 -1.50 33.84
CA ASN A 214 1.20 -0.72 33.82
C ASN A 214 2.49 -1.58 33.84
N ASP A 215 2.43 -2.74 33.22
CA ASP A 215 3.57 -3.63 33.10
C ASP A 215 4.60 -3.05 32.10
N THR A 216 5.71 -2.58 32.63
CA THR A 216 6.80 -1.95 31.85
C THR A 216 7.76 -2.97 31.23
N THR A 217 7.67 -4.24 31.57
CA THR A 217 8.55 -5.31 31.01
C THR A 217 8.30 -5.56 29.54
N THR A 218 7.12 -5.17 29.05
CA THR A 218 6.68 -5.32 27.64
C THR A 218 7.09 -4.14 26.74
N LEU A 219 7.74 -3.10 27.29
CA LEU A 219 8.18 -1.95 26.50
C LEU A 219 9.40 -2.30 25.66
N GLU A 220 9.32 -1.99 24.37
CA GLU A 220 10.48 -2.05 23.49
C GLU A 220 11.44 -0.88 23.77
N PRO A 221 12.76 -1.13 23.70
CA PRO A 221 13.75 -0.08 23.94
C PRO A 221 13.63 1.06 22.92
N PRO A 222 13.92 2.31 23.32
CA PRO A 222 13.93 3.43 22.38
C PRO A 222 15.02 3.21 21.33
N THR A 223 14.65 3.31 20.06
CA THR A 223 15.64 3.34 18.97
C THR A 223 16.09 4.77 18.71
N SER A 224 17.34 4.94 18.30
CA SER A 224 17.83 6.24 17.84
C SER A 224 17.01 6.74 16.66
N PHE A 225 16.65 8.03 16.70
CA PHE A 225 15.94 8.68 15.61
C PHE A 225 16.90 8.80 14.40
N ASP A 226 16.67 8.00 13.38
CA ASP A 226 17.51 7.99 12.18
C ASP A 226 16.61 8.22 10.93
N PHE A 227 16.58 9.48 10.46
CA PHE A 227 15.87 9.86 9.24
C PHE A 227 16.29 9.06 8.00
N LEU A 228 17.51 8.56 7.97
CA LEU A 228 18.06 7.83 6.84
C LEU A 228 17.76 6.32 6.91
N SER A 229 17.18 5.85 8.00
CA SER A 229 16.84 4.42 8.19
C SER A 229 16.05 3.82 7.03
N PRO A 230 14.94 4.44 6.53
CA PRO A 230 14.22 3.91 5.38
C PRO A 230 15.09 3.85 4.11
N PHE A 231 15.91 4.87 3.87
CA PHE A 231 16.79 4.88 2.70
C PHE A 231 17.91 3.83 2.82
N LYS A 232 18.47 3.62 4.01
CA LYS A 232 19.44 2.54 4.25
C LYS A 232 18.83 1.16 3.98
N ILE A 233 17.55 0.96 4.37
CA ILE A 233 16.80 -0.27 4.07
C ILE A 233 16.55 -0.38 2.56
N PHE A 234 16.11 0.71 1.92
CA PHE A 234 15.77 0.76 0.50
C PHE A 234 16.95 0.40 -0.41
N PHE A 235 18.16 0.93 -0.12
CA PHE A 235 19.36 0.67 -0.92
C PHE A 235 20.05 -0.66 -0.62
N LYS A 236 19.56 -1.46 0.33
CA LYS A 236 20.03 -2.85 0.44
C LYS A 236 19.68 -3.61 -0.84
N LYS A 237 20.69 -4.14 -1.54
CA LYS A 237 20.54 -4.82 -2.84
C LYS A 237 19.36 -5.81 -2.88
N THR A 238 19.25 -6.65 -1.84
CA THR A 238 18.18 -7.65 -1.74
C THR A 238 16.81 -7.00 -1.65
N VAL A 239 16.65 -5.96 -0.81
CA VAL A 239 15.38 -5.23 -0.65
C VAL A 239 15.02 -4.51 -1.94
N PHE A 240 15.94 -3.74 -2.50
CA PHE A 240 15.73 -3.00 -3.75
C PHE A 240 15.26 -3.90 -4.88
N LEU A 241 15.99 -5.00 -5.16
CA LEU A 241 15.62 -5.95 -6.22
C LEU A 241 14.28 -6.65 -5.95
N THR A 242 13.93 -6.87 -4.68
CA THR A 242 12.63 -7.47 -4.33
C THR A 242 11.48 -6.50 -4.57
N LEU A 243 11.67 -5.19 -4.33
CA LEU A 243 10.62 -4.19 -4.45
C LEU A 243 10.33 -3.78 -5.90
N LEU A 244 11.29 -3.96 -6.82
CA LEU A 244 11.14 -3.58 -8.23
C LEU A 244 9.90 -4.17 -8.91
N PRO A 245 9.62 -5.49 -8.84
CA PRO A 245 8.43 -6.06 -9.48
C PRO A 245 7.14 -5.49 -8.91
N GLY A 246 7.02 -5.39 -7.58
CA GLY A 246 5.82 -4.84 -6.94
C GLY A 246 5.54 -3.39 -7.31
N GLY A 247 6.59 -2.59 -7.46
CA GLY A 247 6.48 -1.22 -7.95
C GLY A 247 6.02 -1.17 -9.41
N LEU A 248 6.56 -2.04 -10.28
CA LEU A 248 6.18 -2.09 -11.69
C LEU A 248 4.73 -2.58 -11.88
N HIS A 249 4.30 -3.58 -11.11
CA HIS A 249 2.90 -4.03 -11.13
C HIS A 249 1.94 -2.90 -10.75
N PHE A 250 2.28 -2.08 -9.77
CA PHE A 250 1.48 -0.91 -9.41
C PHE A 250 1.51 0.18 -10.50
N ALA A 251 2.66 0.43 -11.10
CA ALA A 251 2.81 1.38 -12.20
C ALA A 251 1.98 0.97 -13.42
N ALA A 252 2.05 -0.32 -13.81
CA ALA A 252 1.26 -0.87 -14.89
C ALA A 252 -0.25 -0.73 -14.64
N TRP A 253 -0.71 -0.97 -13.40
CA TRP A 253 -2.10 -0.72 -13.05
C TRP A 253 -2.47 0.76 -13.13
N THR A 254 -1.62 1.68 -12.64
CA THR A 254 -1.85 3.12 -12.73
C THR A 254 -1.96 3.59 -14.19
N VAL A 255 -1.07 3.10 -15.06
CA VAL A 255 -1.12 3.34 -16.52
C VAL A 255 -2.43 2.83 -17.13
N THR A 256 -2.88 1.63 -16.72
CA THR A 256 -4.17 1.07 -17.16
C THR A 256 -5.34 1.98 -16.79
N LEU A 257 -5.37 2.50 -15.54
CA LEU A 257 -6.39 3.45 -15.09
C LEU A 257 -6.38 4.73 -15.93
N THR A 258 -5.21 5.26 -16.24
CA THR A 258 -5.06 6.47 -17.08
C THR A 258 -5.58 6.20 -18.51
N CYS A 259 -5.20 5.08 -19.12
CA CYS A 259 -5.66 4.73 -20.46
C CYS A 259 -7.19 4.55 -20.53
N ILE A 260 -7.81 3.94 -19.52
CA ILE A 260 -9.27 3.81 -19.45
C ILE A 260 -9.93 5.19 -19.48
N SER A 261 -9.44 6.16 -18.68
CA SER A 261 -9.99 7.51 -18.67
C SER A 261 -9.84 8.21 -20.02
N THR A 262 -8.68 8.09 -20.63
CA THR A 262 -8.38 8.84 -21.86
C THR A 262 -9.03 8.24 -23.10
N TYR A 263 -8.99 6.92 -23.27
CA TYR A 263 -9.37 6.28 -24.53
C TYR A 263 -10.84 5.86 -24.61
N LEU A 264 -11.54 5.67 -23.49
CA LEU A 264 -12.96 5.37 -23.53
C LEU A 264 -13.84 6.61 -23.78
N GLU A 265 -13.32 7.80 -23.55
CA GLU A 265 -14.01 9.07 -23.89
C GLU A 265 -13.85 9.42 -25.39
N GLN A 266 -12.88 8.82 -26.09
CA GLN A 266 -12.61 9.06 -27.51
C GLN A 266 -13.33 8.06 -28.41
N GLU A 267 -13.40 8.37 -29.72
CA GLU A 267 -13.89 7.42 -30.72
C GLU A 267 -13.05 6.13 -30.74
N PRO A 268 -13.68 4.98 -30.91
CA PRO A 268 -15.08 4.73 -31.27
C PRO A 268 -16.02 4.57 -30.06
N TYR A 269 -15.52 4.57 -28.81
CA TYR A 269 -16.34 4.27 -27.63
C TYR A 269 -17.26 5.42 -27.25
N ASN A 270 -16.77 6.68 -27.29
CA ASN A 270 -17.54 7.89 -26.99
C ASN A 270 -18.32 7.82 -25.66
N TYR A 271 -17.73 7.23 -24.62
CA TYR A 271 -18.36 7.10 -23.32
C TYR A 271 -18.37 8.43 -22.58
N THR A 272 -19.47 8.70 -21.91
CA THR A 272 -19.55 9.85 -21.01
C THR A 272 -18.64 9.64 -19.80
N VAL A 273 -18.19 10.73 -19.18
CA VAL A 273 -17.35 10.72 -17.97
C VAL A 273 -17.92 9.79 -16.89
N LEU A 274 -19.27 9.79 -16.73
CA LEU A 274 -19.94 8.93 -15.76
C LEU A 274 -19.85 7.43 -16.13
N GLN A 275 -20.01 7.08 -17.41
CA GLN A 275 -19.88 5.70 -17.89
C GLN A 275 -18.45 5.18 -17.70
N VAL A 276 -17.44 6.01 -18.02
CA VAL A 276 -16.03 5.69 -17.72
C VAL A 276 -15.82 5.50 -16.21
N GLY A 277 -16.47 6.31 -15.39
CA GLY A 277 -16.48 6.15 -13.94
C GLY A 277 -16.94 4.76 -13.48
N PHE A 278 -17.97 4.21 -14.11
CA PHE A 278 -18.46 2.85 -13.80
C PHE A 278 -17.46 1.74 -14.15
N VAL A 279 -16.59 1.95 -15.16
CA VAL A 279 -15.56 0.97 -15.54
C VAL A 279 -14.49 0.80 -14.47
N TYR A 280 -14.27 1.80 -13.60
CA TYR A 280 -13.34 1.69 -12.47
C TYR A 280 -13.86 0.81 -11.33
N LEU A 281 -15.17 0.70 -11.16
CA LEU A 281 -15.76 -0.01 -10.02
C LEU A 281 -15.39 -1.49 -9.94
N PRO A 282 -15.46 -2.29 -11.03
CA PRO A 282 -15.03 -3.70 -11.01
C PRO A 282 -13.59 -3.88 -10.59
N GLN A 283 -12.70 -2.97 -10.98
CA GLN A 283 -11.29 -3.02 -10.60
C GLN A 283 -11.10 -2.81 -9.08
N GLY A 284 -11.78 -1.81 -8.50
CA GLY A 284 -11.73 -1.58 -7.06
C GLY A 284 -12.26 -2.75 -6.25
N LEU A 285 -13.39 -3.33 -6.65
CA LEU A 285 -13.96 -4.51 -6.02
C LEU A 285 -13.03 -5.72 -6.13
N SER A 286 -12.40 -5.91 -7.29
CA SER A 286 -11.46 -7.00 -7.51
C SER A 286 -10.20 -6.88 -6.63
N CYS A 287 -9.71 -5.66 -6.38
CA CYS A 287 -8.61 -5.42 -5.44
C CYS A 287 -8.95 -5.85 -4.02
N LEU A 288 -10.17 -5.54 -3.55
CA LEU A 288 -10.63 -5.96 -2.23
C LEU A 288 -10.66 -7.50 -2.12
N VAL A 289 -11.29 -8.16 -3.10
CA VAL A 289 -11.38 -9.63 -3.13
C VAL A 289 -9.99 -10.27 -3.19
N ALA A 290 -9.14 -9.79 -4.10
CA ALA A 290 -7.78 -10.31 -4.27
C ALA A 290 -6.91 -10.13 -3.03
N SER A 291 -6.97 -8.98 -2.37
CA SER A 291 -6.20 -8.71 -1.14
C SER A 291 -6.63 -9.59 0.02
N ILE A 292 -7.93 -9.88 0.15
CA ILE A 292 -8.44 -10.80 1.18
C ILE A 292 -7.99 -12.25 0.87
N LEU A 293 -8.11 -12.67 -0.40
CA LEU A 293 -7.69 -14.01 -0.82
C LEU A 293 -6.19 -14.22 -0.62
N ILE A 294 -5.37 -13.28 -1.08
CA ILE A 294 -3.91 -13.39 -0.93
C ILE A 294 -3.50 -13.34 0.54
N GLY A 295 -4.16 -12.52 1.38
CA GLY A 295 -3.89 -12.47 2.81
C GLY A 295 -4.15 -13.81 3.51
N ARG A 296 -5.25 -14.49 3.16
CA ARG A 296 -5.55 -15.86 3.65
C ARG A 296 -4.54 -16.89 3.14
N THR A 297 -4.19 -16.81 1.86
CA THR A 297 -3.20 -17.70 1.23
C THR A 297 -1.82 -17.52 1.85
N LEU A 298 -1.40 -16.29 2.15
CA LEU A 298 -0.15 -15.98 2.85
C LEU A 298 -0.09 -16.60 4.24
N ASN A 299 -1.19 -16.54 5.01
CA ASN A 299 -1.26 -17.16 6.34
C ASN A 299 -1.23 -18.68 6.24
N TRP A 300 -2.03 -19.25 5.32
CA TRP A 300 -2.08 -20.70 5.10
C TRP A 300 -0.72 -21.25 4.67
N TYR A 301 -0.08 -20.63 3.67
CA TYR A 301 1.21 -21.07 3.14
C TYR A 301 2.34 -20.91 4.16
N TYR A 302 2.29 -19.84 4.97
CA TYR A 302 3.24 -19.63 6.08
C TYR A 302 3.14 -20.76 7.10
N ARG A 303 1.93 -21.08 7.58
CA ARG A 303 1.70 -22.19 8.54
C ARG A 303 2.09 -23.54 7.95
N TYR A 304 1.75 -23.80 6.69
CA TYR A 304 2.15 -25.00 5.97
C TYR A 304 3.68 -25.13 5.89
N SER A 305 4.35 -24.06 5.49
CA SER A 305 5.81 -24.02 5.37
C SER A 305 6.52 -24.19 6.71
N LEU A 306 5.96 -23.59 7.77
CA LEU A 306 6.48 -23.70 9.14
C LEU A 306 6.32 -25.13 9.67
N LYS A 307 5.15 -25.75 9.45
CA LYS A 307 4.93 -27.16 9.81
C LYS A 307 5.93 -28.08 9.10
N LYS A 308 6.06 -27.94 7.78
CA LYS A 308 7.02 -28.72 6.98
C LYS A 308 8.47 -28.51 7.43
N TYR A 309 8.82 -27.30 7.86
CA TYR A 309 10.13 -26.99 8.43
C TYR A 309 10.32 -27.71 9.77
N ASN A 310 9.35 -27.63 10.69
CA ASN A 310 9.42 -28.29 11.99
C ASN A 310 9.49 -29.83 11.86
N ASP A 311 8.64 -30.43 11.00
CA ASP A 311 8.66 -31.87 10.73
C ASP A 311 10.02 -32.32 10.18
N LYS A 312 10.66 -31.52 9.33
CA LYS A 312 11.95 -31.86 8.72
C LYS A 312 13.12 -31.78 9.69
N TYR A 313 13.07 -30.85 10.66
CA TYR A 313 14.17 -30.60 11.58
C TYR A 313 13.82 -30.93 13.04
N GLN A 314 12.88 -31.88 13.25
CA GLN A 314 12.41 -32.27 14.58
C GLN A 314 13.55 -32.82 15.43
N ASP A 315 14.42 -33.66 14.84
CA ASP A 315 15.53 -34.33 15.50
C ASP A 315 16.93 -33.75 15.16
N ALA A 316 16.96 -32.64 14.49
CA ALA A 316 18.23 -32.04 14.05
C ALA A 316 18.90 -31.25 15.19
N LEU A 317 20.16 -31.59 15.52
CA LEU A 317 21.00 -30.88 16.49
C LEU A 317 21.21 -29.40 16.09
N LEU A 318 21.17 -29.09 14.81
CA LEU A 318 21.31 -27.74 14.24
C LEU A 318 20.06 -27.43 13.39
N LYS A 319 19.22 -26.50 13.89
CA LYS A 319 18.04 -26.01 13.14
C LYS A 319 18.43 -24.77 12.35
N PRO A 320 18.46 -24.82 10.99
CA PRO A 320 18.69 -23.61 10.20
C PRO A 320 17.56 -22.59 10.42
N ARG A 321 17.81 -21.30 10.28
CA ARG A 321 16.75 -20.27 10.42
C ARG A 321 15.63 -20.49 9.41
N PHE A 322 14.37 -20.39 9.86
CA PHE A 322 13.21 -20.48 8.97
C PHE A 322 13.24 -19.38 7.92
N ASN A 323 13.08 -19.74 6.64
CA ASN A 323 13.12 -18.80 5.54
C ASN A 323 11.74 -18.14 5.31
N ILE A 324 11.48 -17.07 6.06
CA ILE A 324 10.26 -16.25 5.96
C ILE A 324 10.12 -15.67 4.55
N PHE A 325 11.23 -15.17 3.98
CA PHE A 325 11.24 -14.56 2.65
C PHE A 325 10.69 -15.48 1.57
N ARG A 326 11.18 -16.74 1.53
CA ARG A 326 10.67 -17.74 0.59
C ARG A 326 9.20 -18.07 0.86
N ALA A 327 8.82 -18.22 2.12
CA ALA A 327 7.44 -18.55 2.50
C ALA A 327 6.44 -17.46 2.07
N ARG A 328 6.85 -16.17 2.01
CA ARG A 328 5.97 -15.08 1.59
C ARG A 328 5.98 -14.86 0.07
N MET A 329 7.16 -14.91 -0.57
CA MET A 329 7.28 -14.56 -1.99
C MET A 329 6.81 -15.66 -2.95
N THR A 330 6.83 -16.93 -2.55
CA THR A 330 6.32 -18.03 -3.40
C THR A 330 4.84 -17.83 -3.80
N VAL A 331 4.05 -17.20 -2.94
CA VAL A 331 2.63 -16.93 -3.20
C VAL A 331 2.42 -15.91 -4.34
N CYS A 332 3.42 -15.10 -4.67
CA CYS A 332 3.35 -14.08 -5.73
C CYS A 332 3.38 -14.65 -7.16
N ILE A 333 3.66 -15.95 -7.35
CA ILE A 333 3.77 -16.58 -8.69
C ILE A 333 2.45 -16.46 -9.47
N VAL A 334 1.32 -16.77 -8.83
CA VAL A 334 0.01 -16.71 -9.50
C VAL A 334 -0.35 -15.27 -9.89
N PRO A 335 -0.26 -14.27 -8.99
CA PRO A 335 -0.43 -12.87 -9.36
C PRO A 335 0.48 -12.42 -10.52
N ALA A 336 1.76 -12.85 -10.57
CA ALA A 336 2.68 -12.49 -11.65
C ALA A 336 2.15 -12.93 -13.01
N VAL A 337 1.70 -14.17 -13.13
CA VAL A 337 1.12 -14.71 -14.38
C VAL A 337 -0.14 -13.94 -14.76
N LEU A 338 -1.03 -13.65 -13.80
CA LEU A 338 -2.26 -12.88 -14.06
C LEU A 338 -1.97 -11.47 -14.55
N MET A 339 -0.91 -10.82 -14.07
CA MET A 339 -0.48 -9.50 -14.54
C MET A 339 -0.10 -9.52 -16.01
N ILE A 340 0.75 -10.47 -16.41
CA ILE A 340 1.24 -10.60 -17.78
C ILE A 340 0.07 -10.82 -18.74
N ILE A 341 -0.81 -11.79 -18.42
CA ILE A 341 -2.01 -12.10 -19.22
C ILE A 341 -2.91 -10.86 -19.32
N GLY A 342 -3.20 -10.21 -18.18
CA GLY A 342 -4.05 -9.03 -18.14
C GLY A 342 -3.51 -7.88 -18.99
N LEU A 343 -2.20 -7.56 -18.90
CA LEU A 343 -1.58 -6.47 -19.67
C LEU A 343 -1.63 -6.72 -21.18
N VAL A 344 -1.28 -7.92 -21.63
CA VAL A 344 -1.31 -8.27 -23.06
C VAL A 344 -2.75 -8.16 -23.60
N ILE A 345 -3.72 -8.78 -22.92
CA ILE A 345 -5.12 -8.72 -23.35
C ILE A 345 -5.62 -7.28 -23.37
N PHE A 346 -5.37 -6.51 -22.31
CA PHE A 346 -5.81 -5.12 -22.19
C PHE A 346 -5.28 -4.25 -23.33
N GLY A 347 -3.96 -4.31 -23.58
CA GLY A 347 -3.31 -3.49 -24.60
C GLY A 347 -3.83 -3.77 -26.01
N TRP A 348 -3.97 -5.03 -26.38
CA TRP A 348 -4.45 -5.41 -27.71
C TRP A 348 -5.96 -5.22 -27.87
N CYS A 349 -6.76 -5.49 -26.84
CA CYS A 349 -8.20 -5.22 -26.89
C CYS A 349 -8.51 -3.73 -27.06
N LEU A 350 -7.75 -2.86 -26.38
CA LEU A 350 -7.92 -1.42 -26.53
C LEU A 350 -7.41 -0.92 -27.89
N HIS A 351 -6.30 -1.50 -28.40
CA HIS A 351 -5.73 -1.16 -29.69
C HIS A 351 -6.67 -1.51 -30.86
N TYR A 352 -7.32 -2.67 -30.82
CA TYR A 352 -8.28 -3.12 -31.85
C TYR A 352 -9.73 -2.73 -31.58
N HIS A 353 -9.96 -1.84 -30.61
CA HIS A 353 -11.30 -1.35 -30.27
C HIS A 353 -12.31 -2.47 -29.99
N GLN A 354 -11.88 -3.50 -29.24
CA GLN A 354 -12.71 -4.63 -28.90
C GLN A 354 -13.84 -4.25 -27.93
N HIS A 355 -14.81 -5.16 -27.72
CA HIS A 355 -15.93 -4.94 -26.83
C HIS A 355 -15.47 -4.59 -25.41
N ILE A 356 -16.15 -3.66 -24.75
CA ILE A 356 -15.82 -3.15 -23.41
C ILE A 356 -15.64 -4.25 -22.36
N ALA A 357 -16.37 -5.36 -22.46
CA ALA A 357 -16.26 -6.47 -21.52
C ALA A 357 -14.84 -7.07 -21.46
N SER A 358 -14.13 -7.17 -22.59
CA SER A 358 -12.76 -7.67 -22.64
C SER A 358 -11.77 -6.71 -21.95
N ILE A 359 -12.00 -5.40 -22.08
CA ILE A 359 -11.23 -4.35 -21.42
C ILE A 359 -11.46 -4.40 -19.89
N ILE A 360 -12.70 -4.57 -19.45
CA ILE A 360 -13.05 -4.70 -18.03
C ILE A 360 -12.41 -5.95 -17.43
N VAL A 361 -12.55 -7.12 -18.07
CA VAL A 361 -12.02 -8.39 -17.55
C VAL A 361 -10.49 -8.33 -17.44
N SER A 362 -9.80 -7.82 -18.47
CA SER A 362 -8.34 -7.70 -18.45
C SER A 362 -7.88 -6.70 -17.37
N SER A 363 -8.58 -5.58 -17.20
CA SER A 363 -8.26 -4.61 -16.16
C SER A 363 -8.50 -5.16 -14.74
N ILE A 364 -9.49 -6.04 -14.54
CA ILE A 364 -9.70 -6.78 -13.29
C ILE A 364 -8.48 -7.65 -12.99
N LEU A 365 -7.96 -8.41 -13.97
CA LEU A 365 -6.78 -9.26 -13.78
C LEU A 365 -5.56 -8.46 -13.35
N ILE A 366 -5.33 -7.30 -13.98
CA ILE A 366 -4.24 -6.38 -13.64
C ILE A 366 -4.39 -5.86 -12.21
N ALA A 367 -5.57 -5.40 -11.83
CA ALA A 367 -5.86 -4.87 -10.51
C ALA A 367 -5.71 -5.94 -9.41
N MET A 368 -6.22 -7.15 -9.63
CA MET A 368 -6.06 -8.29 -8.73
C MET A 368 -4.61 -8.65 -8.51
N SER A 369 -3.82 -8.69 -9.57
CA SER A 369 -2.39 -8.98 -9.49
C SER A 369 -1.65 -7.91 -8.70
N SER A 370 -1.80 -6.65 -9.05
CA SER A 370 -1.12 -5.53 -8.38
C SER A 370 -1.42 -5.49 -6.89
N SER A 371 -2.71 -5.59 -6.51
CA SER A 371 -3.11 -5.59 -5.10
C SER A 371 -2.55 -6.78 -4.31
N SER A 372 -2.49 -7.96 -4.93
CA SER A 372 -1.91 -9.16 -4.33
C SER A 372 -0.42 -9.02 -4.07
N PHE A 373 0.33 -8.47 -5.02
CA PHE A 373 1.76 -8.17 -4.85
C PHE A 373 2.01 -7.19 -3.71
N ILE A 374 1.25 -6.08 -3.66
CA ILE A 374 1.39 -5.07 -2.60
C ILE A 374 1.15 -5.70 -1.22
N ALA A 375 0.10 -6.51 -1.05
CA ALA A 375 -0.22 -7.15 0.21
C ALA A 375 0.87 -8.16 0.64
N ALA A 376 1.39 -8.96 -0.31
CA ALA A 376 2.44 -9.94 -0.04
C ALA A 376 3.76 -9.27 0.34
N MET A 377 4.18 -8.26 -0.40
CA MET A 377 5.42 -7.51 -0.13
C MET A 377 5.34 -6.72 1.17
N THR A 378 4.19 -6.10 1.47
CA THR A 378 3.96 -5.42 2.73
C THR A 378 4.11 -6.39 3.91
N THR A 379 3.47 -7.56 3.83
CA THR A 379 3.57 -8.58 4.88
C THR A 379 5.00 -9.07 5.07
N MET A 380 5.72 -9.33 3.97
CA MET A 380 7.12 -9.75 3.99
C MET A 380 8.02 -8.70 4.64
N LEU A 381 7.89 -7.42 4.26
CA LEU A 381 8.72 -6.34 4.81
C LEU A 381 8.51 -6.17 6.32
N VAL A 382 7.27 -6.25 6.79
CA VAL A 382 6.96 -6.15 8.23
C VAL A 382 7.48 -7.36 9.00
N ASP A 383 7.43 -8.58 8.41
CA ASP A 383 7.99 -9.78 9.01
C ASP A 383 9.53 -9.74 9.11
N MET A 384 10.20 -9.11 8.13
CA MET A 384 11.67 -8.99 8.13
C MET A 384 12.19 -7.87 9.02
N HIS A 385 11.38 -6.85 9.29
CA HIS A 385 11.78 -5.68 10.08
C HIS A 385 10.71 -5.34 11.13
N PRO A 386 10.47 -6.21 12.13
CA PRO A 386 9.38 -6.05 13.09
C PRO A 386 9.46 -4.75 13.89
N ASN A 387 10.68 -4.31 14.25
CA ASN A 387 10.89 -3.09 15.05
C ASN A 387 10.75 -1.78 14.23
N ASN A 388 10.78 -1.85 12.90
CA ASN A 388 10.71 -0.71 11.98
C ASN A 388 9.70 -0.98 10.85
N GLY A 389 8.54 -1.52 11.18
CA GLY A 389 7.53 -1.97 10.21
C GLY A 389 7.05 -0.84 9.29
N SER A 390 6.76 0.35 9.81
CA SER A 390 6.33 1.48 8.99
C SER A 390 7.45 2.00 8.10
N ALA A 391 8.69 2.08 8.63
CA ALA A 391 9.84 2.52 7.87
C ALA A 391 10.18 1.55 6.72
N SER A 392 10.08 0.24 6.94
CA SER A 392 10.32 -0.75 5.90
C SER A 392 9.25 -0.75 4.80
N THR A 393 7.98 -0.60 5.17
CA THR A 393 6.89 -0.54 4.19
C THR A 393 6.82 0.78 3.43
N SER A 394 7.39 1.87 3.98
CA SER A 394 7.57 3.12 3.24
C SER A 394 8.48 2.96 2.02
N CYS A 395 9.44 2.02 2.06
CA CYS A 395 10.30 1.69 0.92
C CYS A 395 9.48 1.13 -0.25
N LEU A 396 8.51 0.26 0.02
CA LEU A 396 7.60 -0.25 -1.01
C LEU A 396 6.76 0.89 -1.60
N ASN A 397 6.24 1.77 -0.74
CA ASN A 397 5.45 2.91 -1.21
C ASN A 397 6.27 3.87 -2.08
N LEU A 398 7.54 4.13 -1.70
CA LEU A 398 8.47 4.92 -2.49
C LEU A 398 8.70 4.29 -3.87
N MET A 399 9.03 3.00 -3.91
CA MET A 399 9.29 2.28 -5.17
C MET A 399 8.08 2.33 -6.11
N ARG A 400 6.89 1.99 -5.61
CA ARG A 400 5.67 1.95 -6.42
C ARG A 400 5.27 3.31 -6.97
N CYS A 401 5.40 4.37 -6.14
CA CYS A 401 5.01 5.71 -6.56
C CYS A 401 6.01 6.33 -7.54
N LEU A 402 7.33 6.09 -7.36
CA LEU A 402 8.34 6.54 -8.32
C LEU A 402 8.19 5.86 -9.68
N GLN A 403 7.95 4.56 -9.70
CA GLN A 403 7.72 3.85 -10.96
C GLN A 403 6.40 4.26 -11.62
N ALA A 404 5.32 4.45 -10.84
CA ALA A 404 4.07 4.97 -11.37
C ALA A 404 4.24 6.38 -11.95
N ALA A 405 4.97 7.27 -11.29
CA ALA A 405 5.28 8.61 -11.78
C ALA A 405 6.10 8.55 -13.09
N LEU A 406 7.12 7.67 -13.15
CA LEU A 406 7.94 7.48 -14.34
C LEU A 406 7.10 7.02 -15.53
N PHE A 407 6.37 5.91 -15.38
CA PHE A 407 5.59 5.34 -16.50
C PHE A 407 4.40 6.23 -16.88
N SER A 408 3.77 6.93 -15.95
CA SER A 408 2.73 7.92 -16.27
C SER A 408 3.29 9.12 -17.02
N GLY A 409 4.53 9.55 -16.70
CA GLY A 409 5.19 10.68 -17.37
C GLY A 409 5.62 10.37 -18.79
N VAL A 410 6.00 9.13 -19.11
CA VAL A 410 6.45 8.71 -20.45
C VAL A 410 5.35 8.04 -21.29
N LEU A 411 4.16 7.83 -20.72
CA LEU A 411 3.07 7.04 -21.31
C LEU A 411 2.68 7.54 -22.70
N GLU A 412 2.45 8.83 -22.86
CA GLU A 412 2.03 9.44 -24.13
C GLU A 412 3.09 9.20 -25.23
N ASN A 413 4.38 9.37 -24.90
CA ASN A 413 5.48 9.12 -25.83
C ASN A 413 5.60 7.64 -26.23
N MET A 414 5.36 6.72 -25.28
CA MET A 414 5.35 5.28 -25.55
C MET A 414 4.21 4.92 -26.50
N ILE A 415 3.01 5.43 -26.24
CA ILE A 415 1.84 5.16 -27.10
C ILE A 415 2.02 5.77 -28.49
N ALA A 416 2.57 6.97 -28.59
CA ALA A 416 2.85 7.62 -29.88
C ALA A 416 3.87 6.85 -30.72
N SER A 417 4.86 6.19 -30.08
CA SER A 417 5.92 5.48 -30.81
C SER A 417 5.56 4.04 -31.18
N MET A 418 4.83 3.29 -30.35
CA MET A 418 4.59 1.86 -30.55
C MET A 418 3.12 1.44 -30.44
N GLY A 419 2.20 2.41 -30.28
CA GLY A 419 0.77 2.16 -30.11
C GLY A 419 0.42 1.56 -28.75
N LEU A 420 -0.89 1.41 -28.49
CA LEU A 420 -1.41 0.85 -27.23
C LEU A 420 -0.96 -0.60 -27.03
N GLY A 421 -1.18 -1.46 -28.03
CA GLY A 421 -0.79 -2.88 -27.96
C GLY A 421 0.70 -3.06 -27.67
N GLY A 422 1.59 -2.32 -28.37
CA GLY A 422 3.03 -2.35 -28.16
C GLY A 422 3.44 -1.89 -26.77
N THR A 423 2.86 -0.80 -26.29
CA THR A 423 3.13 -0.24 -24.95
C THR A 423 2.82 -1.25 -23.84
N PHE A 424 1.64 -1.87 -23.86
CA PHE A 424 1.26 -2.85 -22.84
C PHE A 424 2.02 -4.18 -22.97
N THR A 425 2.42 -4.57 -24.20
CA THR A 425 3.30 -5.72 -24.41
C THR A 425 4.70 -5.47 -23.85
N LEU A 426 5.25 -4.26 -24.03
CA LEU A 426 6.52 -3.87 -23.41
C LEU A 426 6.43 -3.91 -21.88
N LEU A 427 5.36 -3.37 -21.29
CA LEU A 427 5.14 -3.43 -19.84
C LEU A 427 5.05 -4.88 -19.34
N ALA A 428 4.35 -5.76 -20.06
CA ALA A 428 4.29 -7.18 -19.75
C ALA A 428 5.68 -7.83 -19.80
N GLY A 429 6.49 -7.52 -20.82
CA GLY A 429 7.87 -7.99 -20.95
C GLY A 429 8.75 -7.54 -19.79
N LEU A 430 8.65 -6.28 -19.37
CA LEU A 430 9.36 -5.77 -18.20
C LEU A 430 8.91 -6.46 -16.91
N CYS A 431 7.60 -6.74 -16.74
CA CYS A 431 7.10 -7.53 -15.61
C CYS A 431 7.73 -8.91 -15.58
N ILE A 432 7.79 -9.63 -16.73
CA ILE A 432 8.44 -10.95 -16.80
C ILE A 432 9.89 -10.88 -16.33
N VAL A 433 10.66 -9.92 -16.83
CA VAL A 433 12.08 -9.78 -16.46
C VAL A 433 12.24 -9.52 -14.96
N LEU A 434 11.43 -8.62 -14.38
CA LEU A 434 11.54 -8.30 -12.96
C LEU A 434 11.00 -9.42 -12.06
N ASP A 435 9.96 -10.14 -12.47
CA ASP A 435 9.43 -11.29 -11.74
C ASP A 435 10.44 -12.46 -11.75
N LEU A 436 11.15 -12.69 -12.84
CA LEU A 436 12.27 -13.64 -12.88
C LEU A 436 13.43 -13.19 -11.99
N CYS A 437 13.73 -11.90 -11.93
CA CYS A 437 14.70 -11.36 -11.00
C CYS A 437 14.28 -11.61 -9.53
N LEU A 438 13.00 -11.47 -9.20
CA LEU A 438 12.47 -11.81 -7.88
C LEU A 438 12.68 -13.28 -7.54
N VAL A 439 12.38 -14.19 -8.48
CA VAL A 439 12.61 -15.64 -8.30
C VAL A 439 14.09 -15.92 -8.03
N TYR A 440 14.99 -15.29 -8.78
CA TYR A 440 16.43 -15.40 -8.54
C TYR A 440 16.84 -14.92 -7.14
N VAL A 441 16.33 -13.78 -6.69
CA VAL A 441 16.61 -13.25 -5.34
C VAL A 441 16.11 -14.22 -4.27
N VAL A 442 14.89 -14.80 -4.43
CA VAL A 442 14.32 -15.80 -3.50
C VAL A 442 15.23 -17.04 -3.40
N ILE A 443 15.75 -17.53 -4.52
CA ILE A 443 16.66 -18.68 -4.55
C ILE A 443 18.01 -18.33 -3.91
N SER A 444 18.60 -17.18 -4.23
CA SER A 444 19.87 -16.72 -3.70
C SER A 444 19.85 -16.54 -2.18
N VAL A 445 18.83 -15.85 -1.66
CA VAL A 445 18.64 -15.70 -0.20
C VAL A 445 18.45 -17.06 0.47
N SER A 446 17.73 -17.99 -0.17
CA SER A 446 17.54 -19.34 0.37
C SER A 446 18.86 -20.13 0.44
N LYS A 447 19.76 -19.96 -0.53
CA LYS A 447 21.06 -20.59 -0.56
C LYS A 447 21.98 -20.02 0.54
N ASN A 448 22.07 -18.70 0.64
CA ASN A 448 22.89 -18.03 1.66
C ASN A 448 22.49 -18.43 3.10
N LEU A 449 21.16 -18.51 3.39
CA LEU A 449 20.68 -18.96 4.70
C LEU A 449 21.09 -20.40 5.03
N ARG A 450 21.17 -21.28 4.04
CA ARG A 450 21.63 -22.67 4.25
C ARG A 450 23.14 -22.71 4.50
N GLU A 451 23.93 -21.96 3.73
CA GLU A 451 25.37 -21.91 3.88
C GLU A 451 25.79 -21.31 5.23
N THR A 452 25.14 -20.24 5.68
CA THR A 452 25.39 -19.63 7.00
C THR A 452 25.04 -20.62 8.13
N SER A 453 23.98 -21.39 7.98
CA SER A 453 23.60 -22.42 8.99
C SER A 453 24.55 -23.61 9.01
N ALA A 454 25.22 -23.91 7.91
CA ALA A 454 26.21 -24.99 7.84
C ALA A 454 27.58 -24.58 8.44
N LEU A 455 27.85 -23.26 8.50
CA LEU A 455 29.09 -22.71 9.03
C LEU A 455 29.06 -22.39 10.55
N THR A 456 27.88 -22.33 11.17
CA THR A 456 27.74 -22.21 12.62
C THR A 456 27.93 -23.59 13.26
N THR A 457 29.20 -23.93 13.58
CA THR A 457 29.51 -24.96 14.56
C THR A 457 28.88 -24.61 15.91
N PRO A 458 28.53 -25.58 16.76
CA PRO A 458 27.93 -25.31 18.06
C PRO A 458 28.94 -24.56 18.93
N VAL A 459 28.85 -23.25 18.98
CA VAL A 459 29.40 -22.44 20.05
C VAL A 459 28.39 -22.48 21.18
N GLU A 460 28.93 -22.81 22.36
CA GLU A 460 28.27 -22.97 23.63
C GLU A 460 27.03 -22.11 23.86
N SER A 461 26.05 -22.77 24.43
CA SER A 461 24.83 -22.21 24.98
C SER A 461 25.10 -21.00 25.87
N ASP A 462 24.91 -19.80 25.33
CA ASP A 462 24.55 -18.67 26.15
C ASP A 462 23.09 -18.31 25.81
N ASN A 463 22.31 -18.41 26.86
CA ASN A 463 20.89 -18.22 26.99
C ASN A 463 20.39 -16.94 26.32
N GLU A 464 19.88 -17.05 25.12
CA GLU A 464 18.80 -16.21 24.59
C GLU A 464 17.90 -17.09 23.72
N VAL A 465 17.17 -17.92 24.43
CA VAL A 465 15.98 -18.57 23.87
C VAL A 465 14.95 -17.48 23.72
N ASP A 466 14.75 -17.03 22.49
CA ASP A 466 13.45 -16.47 22.10
C ASP A 466 12.42 -17.58 22.28
N GLU A 467 11.94 -17.74 23.50
CA GLU A 467 10.76 -18.53 23.82
C GLU A 467 9.61 -17.95 23.02
N VAL A 468 9.19 -18.68 22.01
CA VAL A 468 7.85 -18.56 21.45
C VAL A 468 6.90 -18.80 22.62
N PRO A 469 6.09 -17.81 23.04
CA PRO A 469 5.19 -18.01 24.17
C PRO A 469 4.23 -19.14 23.82
N GLU A 470 4.33 -20.24 24.58
CA GLU A 470 3.37 -21.32 24.55
C GLU A 470 1.97 -20.73 24.68
N GLN A 471 1.14 -21.05 23.72
CA GLN A 471 -0.29 -20.79 23.77
C GLN A 471 -0.87 -21.54 24.99
N LYS A 472 -1.11 -20.82 26.09
CA LYS A 472 -2.12 -21.25 27.06
C LYS A 472 -3.46 -21.23 26.34
N SER A 473 -3.96 -22.42 26.07
CA SER A 473 -5.31 -22.75 25.66
C SER A 473 -6.32 -21.97 26.50
N LEU A 474 -7.01 -21.02 25.88
CA LEU A 474 -8.27 -20.52 26.36
C LEU A 474 -9.33 -21.53 25.94
N GLN A 475 -9.72 -22.41 26.84
CA GLN A 475 -11.03 -23.08 26.84
C GLN A 475 -12.07 -22.16 27.50
N PRO A 476 -13.38 -22.41 27.28
CA PRO A 476 -14.38 -21.49 26.69
C PRO A 476 -14.84 -20.33 27.54
#